data_7dd7871ed4a5a951b774372c830b5d0b
#
_entry.id   7dd7871ed4a5a951b774372c830b5d0b
#
_cell.length_a   1.000
_cell.length_b   1.000
_cell.length_c   1.000
_cell.angle_alpha   90.00
_cell.angle_beta   90.00
_cell.angle_gamma   90.00
#
_symmetry.space_group_name_H-M   'P 1'
#
loop_
_entity.id
_entity.type
_entity.pdbx_description
1 polymer ?
#
loop_
_entity_poly.entity_id
_entity_poly.type
_entity_poly.pdbx_seq_one_letter_code
_entity_poly.pdbx_strand_id
1 'polypeptide(L)'
;MFIVHREIIAKQAIKSYQKVFGNTKKLALLSGSSKEYEADILFATMSMMAKQETLNRYKPGEFEWICIDEVHRAGSDSYQRIMSYFQPKFWLGMTASPERTDGFDIFNLFDHNIAYEIRLQQALKEDMLCPFHYFGITDIEINGEIMNDKTGLRNFSYLISDKRVEYILQQANYYGYSGERVKGLVFCSSKKEAQELSKKFNARGYYTAALAGDASEKHREACIDLLTKEV
;
A
#
# COMPACT_ATOMS: atom_id res chain seq x y z
N MET A 1 -19.48 -7.46 5.53
CA MET A 1 -18.13 -7.40 6.14
C MET A 1 -17.14 -6.89 5.12
N PHE A 2 -16.13 -6.12 5.57
CA PHE A 2 -15.06 -5.58 4.73
C PHE A 2 -13.70 -6.04 5.29
N ILE A 3 -12.93 -6.78 4.52
CA ILE A 3 -11.67 -7.41 4.96
C ILE A 3 -10.49 -6.71 4.30
N VAL A 4 -9.53 -6.29 5.11
CA VAL A 4 -8.33 -5.57 4.67
C VAL A 4 -7.06 -6.20 5.23
N HIS A 5 -5.93 -5.88 4.61
CA HIS A 5 -4.64 -6.37 5.10
C HIS A 5 -4.12 -5.58 6.31
N ARG A 6 -4.39 -4.27 6.39
CA ARG A 6 -3.85 -3.37 7.43
C ARG A 6 -4.95 -2.59 8.13
N GLU A 7 -4.81 -2.43 9.43
CA GLU A 7 -5.75 -1.69 10.28
C GLU A 7 -5.96 -0.23 9.84
N ILE A 8 -4.91 0.44 9.36
CA ILE A 8 -5.01 1.81 8.87
C ILE A 8 -5.98 1.92 7.68
N ILE A 9 -6.00 0.93 6.79
CA ILE A 9 -6.94 0.86 5.66
C ILE A 9 -8.37 0.65 6.18
N ALA A 10 -8.56 -0.22 7.19
CA ALA A 10 -9.86 -0.41 7.82
C ALA A 10 -10.39 0.90 8.42
N LYS A 11 -9.54 1.64 9.15
CA LYS A 11 -9.90 2.95 9.73
C LYS A 11 -10.25 3.99 8.67
N GLN A 12 -9.52 4.02 7.55
CA GLN A 12 -9.84 4.90 6.42
C GLN A 12 -11.18 4.53 5.76
N ALA A 13 -11.41 3.24 5.54
CA ALA A 13 -12.68 2.74 5.02
C ALA A 13 -13.84 3.08 5.95
N ILE A 14 -13.72 2.89 7.26
CA ILE A 14 -14.73 3.29 8.26
C ILE A 14 -15.06 4.78 8.12
N LYS A 15 -14.06 5.66 8.04
CA LYS A 15 -14.29 7.10 7.85
C LYS A 15 -15.07 7.40 6.56
N SER A 16 -14.78 6.70 5.47
CA SER A 16 -15.49 6.86 4.20
C SER A 16 -16.92 6.38 4.28
N TYR A 17 -17.16 5.21 4.87
CA TYR A 17 -18.50 4.65 5.09
C TYR A 17 -19.33 5.53 6.04
N GLN A 18 -18.69 6.10 7.06
CA GLN A 18 -19.37 7.01 8.00
C GLN A 18 -19.86 8.30 7.32
N LYS A 19 -19.15 8.80 6.30
CA LYS A 19 -19.64 9.94 5.48
C LYS A 19 -20.90 9.58 4.68
N VAL A 20 -21.04 8.33 4.27
CA VAL A 20 -22.20 7.87 3.47
C VAL A 20 -23.37 7.50 4.36
N PHE A 21 -23.14 6.72 5.41
CA PHE A 21 -24.21 6.14 6.24
C PHE A 21 -24.51 6.99 7.50
N GLY A 22 -23.64 7.93 7.87
CA GLY A 22 -23.78 8.69 9.11
C GLY A 22 -23.91 7.77 10.32
N ASN A 23 -24.92 7.97 11.13
CA ASN A 23 -25.22 7.16 12.31
C ASN A 23 -26.30 6.09 12.04
N THR A 24 -26.72 5.87 10.79
CA THR A 24 -27.77 4.91 10.46
C THR A 24 -27.30 3.46 10.51
N LYS A 25 -25.98 3.23 10.48
CA LYS A 25 -25.36 1.91 10.54
C LYS A 25 -24.29 1.89 11.63
N LYS A 26 -24.30 0.82 12.41
CA LYS A 26 -23.23 0.54 13.38
C LYS A 26 -22.01 0.00 12.63
N LEU A 27 -20.92 0.77 12.61
CA LEU A 27 -19.63 0.38 12.05
C LEU A 27 -18.72 -0.08 13.17
N ALA A 28 -18.02 -1.20 12.99
CA ALA A 28 -17.09 -1.72 14.00
C ALA A 28 -15.77 -2.17 13.39
N LEU A 29 -14.71 -2.11 14.20
CA LEU A 29 -13.34 -2.51 13.84
C LEU A 29 -12.91 -3.76 14.59
N LEU A 30 -12.53 -4.79 13.84
CA LEU A 30 -11.90 -6.00 14.36
C LEU A 30 -10.45 -6.10 13.89
N SER A 31 -9.53 -5.79 14.78
CA SER A 31 -8.10 -5.71 14.46
C SER A 31 -7.23 -6.17 15.63
N GLY A 32 -5.92 -5.99 15.50
CA GLY A 32 -4.97 -6.18 16.60
C GLY A 32 -5.27 -5.31 17.81
N SER A 33 -5.67 -4.05 17.57
CA SER A 33 -5.91 -3.05 18.62
C SER A 33 -7.38 -2.91 19.02
N SER A 34 -8.35 -3.36 18.22
CA SER A 34 -9.79 -3.31 18.51
C SER A 34 -10.45 -4.67 18.39
N LYS A 35 -11.36 -4.97 19.34
CA LYS A 35 -12.07 -6.25 19.48
C LYS A 35 -13.59 -6.07 19.40
N GLU A 36 -14.05 -5.26 18.46
CA GLU A 36 -15.48 -5.05 18.25
C GLU A 36 -16.00 -6.12 17.28
N TYR A 37 -16.88 -6.99 17.75
CA TYR A 37 -17.37 -8.16 17.01
C TYR A 37 -18.76 -7.93 16.39
N GLU A 38 -19.55 -7.02 16.94
CA GLU A 38 -20.94 -6.82 16.56
C GLU A 38 -21.14 -5.50 15.83
N ALA A 39 -21.61 -5.54 14.60
CA ALA A 39 -21.89 -4.36 13.79
C ALA A 39 -22.82 -4.69 12.62
N ASP A 40 -23.46 -3.66 12.06
CA ASP A 40 -24.13 -3.76 10.76
C ASP A 40 -23.07 -3.94 9.65
N ILE A 41 -21.92 -3.24 9.77
CA ILE A 41 -20.80 -3.35 8.84
C ILE A 41 -19.52 -3.54 9.66
N LEU A 42 -18.97 -4.74 9.57
CA LEU A 42 -17.72 -5.10 10.25
C LEU A 42 -16.52 -4.87 9.33
N PHE A 43 -15.56 -4.07 9.79
CA PHE A 43 -14.26 -3.91 9.16
C PHE A 43 -13.25 -4.75 9.89
N ALA A 44 -12.66 -5.73 9.23
CA ALA A 44 -11.75 -6.67 9.87
C ALA A 44 -10.39 -6.72 9.19
N THR A 45 -9.33 -6.84 9.99
CA THR A 45 -8.06 -7.21 9.42
C THR A 45 -8.02 -8.70 9.11
N MET A 46 -7.41 -9.05 7.98
CA MET A 46 -7.23 -10.44 7.56
C MET A 46 -6.65 -11.33 8.68
N SER A 47 -5.60 -10.85 9.33
CA SER A 47 -4.91 -11.58 10.39
C SER A 47 -5.77 -11.86 11.64
N MET A 48 -6.77 -11.00 11.91
CA MET A 48 -7.71 -11.23 13.01
C MET A 48 -8.83 -12.16 12.58
N MET A 49 -9.41 -11.93 11.40
CA MET A 49 -10.52 -12.73 10.90
C MET A 49 -10.11 -14.20 10.64
N ALA A 50 -8.89 -14.44 10.16
CA ALA A 50 -8.39 -15.79 9.88
C ALA A 50 -8.14 -16.66 11.14
N LYS A 51 -8.22 -16.09 12.36
CA LYS A 51 -8.08 -16.88 13.60
C LYS A 51 -9.30 -17.76 13.80
N GLN A 52 -9.07 -19.02 14.14
CA GLN A 52 -10.16 -19.98 14.37
C GLN A 52 -11.13 -19.52 15.46
N GLU A 53 -10.61 -18.95 16.55
CA GLU A 53 -11.42 -18.38 17.64
C GLU A 53 -12.33 -17.23 17.17
N THR A 54 -11.90 -16.47 16.16
CA THR A 54 -12.68 -15.37 15.56
C THR A 54 -13.74 -15.93 14.62
N LEU A 55 -13.37 -16.84 13.73
CA LEU A 55 -14.31 -17.50 12.82
C LEU A 55 -15.46 -18.15 13.58
N ASN A 56 -15.15 -18.88 14.66
CA ASN A 56 -16.13 -19.60 15.48
C ASN A 56 -17.16 -18.68 16.18
N ARG A 57 -16.94 -17.36 16.17
CA ARG A 57 -17.92 -16.39 16.71
C ARG A 57 -19.06 -16.09 15.74
N TYR A 58 -18.87 -16.41 14.48
CA TYR A 58 -19.82 -16.10 13.42
C TYR A 58 -20.36 -17.37 12.78
N LYS A 59 -21.60 -17.33 12.32
CA LYS A 59 -22.14 -18.41 11.48
C LYS A 59 -21.63 -18.26 10.05
N PRO A 60 -21.47 -19.34 9.29
CA PRO A 60 -21.02 -19.26 7.90
C PRO A 60 -21.79 -18.26 7.02
N GLY A 61 -23.11 -18.19 7.17
CA GLY A 61 -23.97 -17.29 6.40
C GLY A 61 -24.32 -15.96 7.10
N GLU A 62 -23.59 -15.58 8.17
CA GLU A 62 -23.93 -14.38 8.95
C GLU A 62 -23.74 -13.07 8.18
N PHE A 63 -22.76 -13.01 7.31
CA PHE A 63 -22.52 -11.84 6.45
C PHE A 63 -23.11 -12.08 5.07
N GLU A 64 -24.09 -11.26 4.68
CA GLU A 64 -24.67 -11.36 3.33
C GLU A 64 -23.67 -10.92 2.25
N TRP A 65 -22.82 -9.94 2.57
CA TRP A 65 -21.85 -9.36 1.66
C TRP A 65 -20.48 -9.37 2.31
N ILE A 66 -19.50 -9.91 1.60
CA ILE A 66 -18.10 -9.86 2.03
C ILE A 66 -17.27 -9.24 0.92
N CYS A 67 -16.59 -8.14 1.26
CA CYS A 67 -15.63 -7.47 0.39
C CYS A 67 -14.22 -7.74 0.89
N ILE A 68 -13.32 -8.10 -0.01
CA ILE A 68 -11.90 -8.34 0.26
C ILE A 68 -11.07 -7.33 -0.53
N ASP A 69 -10.32 -6.51 0.18
CA ASP A 69 -9.33 -5.62 -0.40
C ASP A 69 -8.00 -6.35 -0.61
N GLU A 70 -7.25 -5.94 -1.62
CA GLU A 70 -5.97 -6.57 -2.03
C GLU A 70 -6.11 -8.07 -2.29
N VAL A 71 -7.17 -8.45 -2.98
CA VAL A 71 -7.52 -9.86 -3.21
C VAL A 71 -6.49 -10.64 -4.01
N HIS A 72 -5.53 -9.97 -4.68
CA HIS A 72 -4.38 -10.63 -5.28
C HIS A 72 -3.58 -11.49 -4.28
N ARG A 73 -3.75 -11.28 -2.97
CA ARG A 73 -3.15 -12.10 -1.90
C ARG A 73 -3.98 -13.33 -1.52
N ALA A 74 -5.11 -13.55 -2.17
CA ALA A 74 -6.06 -14.62 -1.79
C ALA A 74 -5.52 -16.05 -1.94
N GLY A 75 -4.39 -16.24 -2.60
CA GLY A 75 -3.68 -17.53 -2.61
C GLY A 75 -3.07 -17.94 -1.28
N SER A 76 -3.00 -17.06 -0.26
CA SER A 76 -2.45 -17.42 1.05
C SER A 76 -3.46 -18.16 1.92
N ASP A 77 -2.97 -19.04 2.82
CA ASP A 77 -3.78 -19.88 3.71
C ASP A 77 -4.81 -19.09 4.54
N SER A 78 -4.47 -17.87 4.96
CA SER A 78 -5.36 -17.03 5.74
C SER A 78 -6.61 -16.62 4.95
N TYR A 79 -6.44 -16.26 3.68
CA TYR A 79 -7.57 -15.91 2.81
C TYR A 79 -8.40 -17.15 2.49
N GLN A 80 -7.75 -18.25 2.15
CA GLN A 80 -8.42 -19.51 1.82
C GLN A 80 -9.25 -20.01 3.00
N ARG A 81 -8.75 -19.89 4.24
CA ARG A 81 -9.48 -20.26 5.45
C ARG A 81 -10.76 -19.43 5.61
N ILE A 82 -10.72 -18.13 5.40
CA ILE A 82 -11.88 -17.25 5.51
C ILE A 82 -12.89 -17.56 4.41
N MET A 83 -12.42 -17.68 3.17
CA MET A 83 -13.30 -17.95 2.02
C MET A 83 -13.97 -19.33 2.11
N SER A 84 -13.28 -20.31 2.65
CA SER A 84 -13.86 -21.65 2.87
C SER A 84 -14.85 -21.70 4.04
N TYR A 85 -14.72 -20.79 5.01
CA TYR A 85 -15.60 -20.76 6.16
C TYR A 85 -16.92 -20.05 5.88
N PHE A 86 -16.85 -18.83 5.32
CA PHE A 86 -18.04 -18.02 5.09
C PHE A 86 -18.79 -18.37 3.81
N GLN A 87 -20.11 -18.26 3.86
CA GLN A 87 -21.03 -18.51 2.75
C GLN A 87 -21.93 -17.28 2.55
N PRO A 88 -21.38 -16.14 2.13
CA PRO A 88 -22.17 -14.94 1.88
C PRO A 88 -23.04 -15.12 0.61
N LYS A 89 -24.02 -14.26 0.44
CA LYS A 89 -24.77 -14.15 -0.82
C LYS A 89 -23.89 -13.58 -1.95
N PHE A 90 -22.91 -12.75 -1.58
CA PHE A 90 -22.04 -12.09 -2.55
C PHE A 90 -20.62 -11.87 -2.02
N TRP A 91 -19.64 -12.27 -2.82
CA TRP A 91 -18.23 -11.96 -2.64
C TRP A 91 -17.82 -10.84 -3.59
N LEU A 92 -17.11 -9.83 -3.10
CA LEU A 92 -16.44 -8.81 -3.90
C LEU A 92 -14.96 -8.80 -3.61
N GLY A 93 -14.14 -9.04 -4.63
CA GLY A 93 -12.70 -8.88 -4.57
C GLY A 93 -12.27 -7.57 -5.23
N MET A 94 -11.39 -6.81 -4.59
CA MET A 94 -10.79 -5.60 -5.16
C MET A 94 -9.28 -5.73 -5.18
N THR A 95 -8.64 -5.33 -6.26
CA THR A 95 -7.18 -5.29 -6.39
C THR A 95 -6.74 -4.33 -7.49
N ALA A 96 -5.60 -3.70 -7.28
CA ALA A 96 -4.92 -2.92 -8.32
C ALA A 96 -4.02 -3.78 -9.22
N SER A 97 -3.70 -5.01 -8.82
CA SER A 97 -2.72 -5.89 -9.49
C SER A 97 -3.29 -7.31 -9.60
N PRO A 98 -4.25 -7.54 -10.51
CA PRO A 98 -4.88 -8.86 -10.64
C PRO A 98 -3.92 -9.91 -11.20
N GLU A 99 -2.96 -9.51 -12.05
CA GLU A 99 -1.99 -10.41 -12.63
C GLU A 99 -0.90 -10.76 -11.61
N ARG A 100 -0.76 -12.06 -11.32
CA ARG A 100 0.24 -12.58 -10.38
C ARG A 100 1.37 -13.27 -11.13
N THR A 101 2.58 -13.10 -10.61
CA THR A 101 3.79 -13.72 -11.17
C THR A 101 3.98 -15.17 -10.74
N ASP A 102 3.25 -15.65 -9.73
CA ASP A 102 3.32 -17.03 -9.21
C ASP A 102 2.32 -18.00 -9.86
N GLY A 103 1.56 -17.54 -10.85
CA GLY A 103 0.61 -18.35 -11.59
C GLY A 103 -0.72 -18.64 -10.89
N PHE A 104 -0.94 -18.09 -9.69
CA PHE A 104 -2.23 -18.25 -9.00
C PHE A 104 -3.29 -17.37 -9.69
N ASP A 105 -4.36 -18.03 -10.19
CA ASP A 105 -5.48 -17.35 -10.84
C ASP A 105 -6.52 -16.88 -9.81
N ILE A 106 -6.51 -15.59 -9.51
CA ILE A 106 -7.48 -14.99 -8.58
C ILE A 106 -8.89 -14.89 -9.18
N PHE A 107 -9.01 -14.79 -10.51
CA PHE A 107 -10.31 -14.70 -11.17
C PHE A 107 -11.15 -15.94 -10.95
N ASN A 108 -10.50 -17.11 -10.86
CA ASN A 108 -11.17 -18.37 -10.59
C ASN A 108 -11.90 -18.39 -9.24
N LEU A 109 -11.47 -17.59 -8.25
CA LEU A 109 -12.16 -17.45 -6.96
C LEU A 109 -13.52 -16.73 -7.07
N PHE A 110 -13.76 -16.05 -8.19
CA PHE A 110 -14.95 -15.27 -8.48
C PHE A 110 -15.65 -15.73 -9.76
N ASP A 111 -15.46 -17.00 -10.15
CA ASP A 111 -16.02 -17.60 -11.36
C ASP A 111 -15.73 -16.77 -12.63
N HIS A 112 -14.58 -16.12 -12.69
CA HIS A 112 -14.15 -15.18 -13.73
C HIS A 112 -15.11 -13.98 -13.95
N ASN A 113 -15.94 -13.66 -12.95
CA ASN A 113 -16.79 -12.49 -13.04
C ASN A 113 -16.00 -11.22 -12.71
N ILE A 114 -15.91 -10.32 -13.67
CA ILE A 114 -15.28 -9.00 -13.53
C ILE A 114 -16.40 -7.95 -13.55
N ALA A 115 -16.66 -7.35 -12.39
CA ALA A 115 -17.70 -6.32 -12.28
C ALA A 115 -17.26 -4.99 -12.88
N TYR A 116 -15.98 -4.65 -12.70
CA TYR A 116 -15.40 -3.41 -13.20
C TYR A 116 -13.87 -3.54 -13.33
N GLU A 117 -13.34 -3.02 -14.41
CA GLU A 117 -11.90 -2.92 -14.63
C GLU A 117 -11.58 -1.54 -15.20
N ILE A 118 -10.58 -0.88 -14.62
CA ILE A 118 -10.01 0.34 -15.17
C ILE A 118 -8.48 0.23 -15.17
N ARG A 119 -7.89 0.42 -16.32
CA ARG A 119 -6.44 0.43 -16.50
C ARG A 119 -5.89 1.84 -16.36
N LEU A 120 -4.60 1.96 -16.00
CA LEU A 120 -3.92 3.25 -15.79
C LEU A 120 -4.16 4.25 -16.93
N GLN A 121 -4.05 3.79 -18.16
CA GLN A 121 -4.23 4.66 -19.34
C GLN A 121 -5.67 5.20 -19.44
N GLN A 122 -6.66 4.40 -19.11
CA GLN A 122 -8.06 4.83 -19.10
C GLN A 122 -8.29 5.81 -17.95
N ALA A 123 -7.80 5.50 -16.74
CA ALA A 123 -7.94 6.37 -15.58
C ALA A 123 -7.30 7.77 -15.81
N LEU A 124 -6.19 7.83 -16.54
CA LEU A 124 -5.57 9.09 -16.95
C LEU A 124 -6.41 9.85 -17.99
N LYS A 125 -7.01 9.15 -18.95
CA LYS A 125 -7.89 9.77 -19.98
C LYS A 125 -9.18 10.33 -19.41
N GLU A 126 -9.68 9.72 -18.36
CA GLU A 126 -10.93 10.08 -17.66
C GLU A 126 -10.69 11.06 -16.50
N ASP A 127 -9.50 11.67 -16.41
CA ASP A 127 -9.09 12.61 -15.34
C ASP A 127 -9.27 12.07 -13.92
N MET A 128 -9.29 10.74 -13.75
CA MET A 128 -9.36 10.09 -12.45
C MET A 128 -8.01 10.08 -11.71
N LEU A 129 -6.92 10.25 -12.46
CA LEU A 129 -5.56 10.34 -11.96
C LEU A 129 -4.86 11.60 -12.51
N CYS A 130 -4.00 12.17 -11.67
CA CYS A 130 -3.13 13.27 -12.08
C CYS A 130 -2.16 12.80 -13.16
N PRO A 131 -2.00 13.55 -14.26
CA PRO A 131 -0.97 13.25 -15.26
C PRO A 131 0.42 13.28 -14.65
N PHE A 132 1.31 12.44 -15.15
CA PHE A 132 2.69 12.37 -14.70
C PHE A 132 3.65 12.14 -15.87
N HIS A 133 4.90 12.53 -15.70
CA HIS A 133 6.00 12.20 -16.59
C HIS A 133 6.81 11.06 -16.00
N TYR A 134 7.10 10.04 -16.78
CA TYR A 134 7.94 8.91 -16.39
C TYR A 134 9.29 9.00 -17.10
N PHE A 135 10.36 9.01 -16.32
CA PHE A 135 11.72 9.03 -16.82
C PHE A 135 12.46 7.77 -16.36
N GLY A 136 12.87 6.95 -17.31
CA GLY A 136 13.77 5.83 -17.06
C GLY A 136 15.21 6.34 -17.05
N ILE A 137 15.87 6.29 -15.89
CA ILE A 137 17.24 6.76 -15.72
C ILE A 137 18.13 5.55 -15.43
N THR A 138 19.21 5.39 -16.23
CA THR A 138 20.24 4.39 -15.96
C THR A 138 21.04 4.83 -14.75
N ASP A 139 21.32 3.92 -13.81
CA ASP A 139 22.16 4.22 -12.65
C ASP A 139 23.60 4.50 -13.08
N ILE A 140 24.38 5.09 -12.17
CA ILE A 140 25.77 5.48 -12.50
C ILE A 140 26.66 4.27 -12.74
N GLU A 141 27.60 4.45 -13.65
CA GLU A 141 28.68 3.51 -13.91
C GLU A 141 29.79 3.69 -12.87
N ILE A 142 30.22 2.60 -12.25
CA ILE A 142 31.36 2.57 -11.32
C ILE A 142 32.36 1.52 -11.79
N ASN A 143 33.58 1.94 -12.04
CA ASN A 143 34.67 1.08 -12.52
C ASN A 143 34.34 0.30 -13.80
N GLY A 144 33.58 0.90 -14.72
CA GLY A 144 33.20 0.27 -15.98
C GLY A 144 31.98 -0.67 -15.90
N GLU A 145 31.35 -0.79 -14.74
CA GLU A 145 30.14 -1.59 -14.57
C GLU A 145 28.94 -0.71 -14.25
N ILE A 146 27.86 -0.84 -15.04
CA ILE A 146 26.56 -0.26 -14.74
C ILE A 146 25.99 -1.05 -13.56
N MET A 147 25.75 -0.35 -12.46
CA MET A 147 25.15 -0.96 -11.28
C MET A 147 23.66 -1.17 -11.54
N ASN A 148 23.25 -2.42 -11.62
CA ASN A 148 21.86 -2.80 -11.79
C ASN A 148 21.29 -3.38 -10.48
N ASP A 149 19.99 -3.64 -10.44
CA ASP A 149 19.28 -4.18 -9.27
C ASP A 149 19.92 -5.47 -8.72
N LYS A 150 20.60 -6.25 -9.55
CA LYS A 150 21.23 -7.50 -9.13
C LYS A 150 22.61 -7.29 -8.49
N THR A 151 23.36 -6.29 -8.95
CA THR A 151 24.72 -5.99 -8.46
C THR A 151 24.72 -4.90 -7.40
N GLY A 152 23.89 -3.86 -7.55
CA GLY A 152 23.76 -2.73 -6.62
C GLY A 152 23.20 -3.13 -5.26
N LEU A 153 22.16 -3.98 -5.22
CA LEU A 153 21.55 -4.45 -3.97
C LEU A 153 22.52 -5.23 -3.06
N ARG A 154 23.60 -5.76 -3.60
CA ARG A 154 24.66 -6.47 -2.84
C ARG A 154 25.71 -5.55 -2.26
N ASN A 155 25.81 -4.32 -2.74
CA ASN A 155 26.83 -3.36 -2.29
C ASN A 155 26.17 -2.14 -1.62
N PHE A 156 25.88 -2.30 -0.33
CA PHE A 156 25.27 -1.25 0.50
C PHE A 156 26.05 0.08 0.47
N SER A 157 27.39 0.04 0.48
CA SER A 157 28.23 1.25 0.46
C SER A 157 28.03 2.07 -0.81
N TYR A 158 27.70 1.41 -1.91
CA TYR A 158 27.38 2.06 -3.17
C TYR A 158 26.01 2.78 -3.12
N LEU A 159 24.98 2.08 -2.62
CA LEU A 159 23.62 2.62 -2.53
C LEU A 159 23.55 3.93 -1.73
N ILE A 160 24.45 4.09 -0.75
CA ILE A 160 24.54 5.28 0.09
C ILE A 160 25.71 6.20 -0.28
N SER A 161 26.39 5.99 -1.41
CA SER A 161 27.56 6.80 -1.79
C SER A 161 27.15 8.26 -2.07
N ASP A 162 28.04 9.21 -1.77
CA ASP A 162 27.83 10.62 -2.06
C ASP A 162 27.66 10.87 -3.57
N LYS A 163 28.45 10.15 -4.37
CA LYS A 163 28.35 10.21 -5.84
C LYS A 163 26.94 9.84 -6.34
N ARG A 164 26.33 8.78 -5.79
CA ARG A 164 24.96 8.39 -6.15
C ARG A 164 23.93 9.42 -5.69
N VAL A 165 24.09 9.96 -4.49
CA VAL A 165 23.21 11.03 -3.97
C VAL A 165 23.26 12.27 -4.87
N GLU A 166 24.45 12.71 -5.25
CA GLU A 166 24.64 13.85 -6.15
C GLU A 166 24.01 13.58 -7.52
N TYR A 167 24.20 12.38 -8.06
CA TYR A 167 23.58 11.99 -9.32
C TYR A 167 22.04 12.02 -9.25
N ILE A 168 21.45 11.47 -8.19
CA ILE A 168 19.98 11.51 -7.98
C ILE A 168 19.48 12.96 -7.96
N LEU A 169 20.15 13.84 -7.22
CA LEU A 169 19.77 15.25 -7.13
C LEU A 169 19.95 15.97 -8.47
N GLN A 170 21.02 15.69 -9.18
CA GLN A 170 21.26 16.24 -10.51
C GLN A 170 20.17 15.83 -11.50
N GLN A 171 19.77 14.56 -11.51
CA GLN A 171 18.69 14.07 -12.37
C GLN A 171 17.33 14.67 -11.97
N ALA A 172 17.03 14.75 -10.68
CA ALA A 172 15.80 15.36 -10.20
C ALA A 172 15.69 16.85 -10.61
N ASN A 173 16.79 17.59 -10.53
CA ASN A 173 16.83 18.97 -10.98
C ASN A 173 16.75 19.10 -12.50
N TYR A 174 17.36 18.19 -13.25
CA TYR A 174 17.34 18.22 -14.72
C TYR A 174 15.96 17.96 -15.28
N TYR A 175 15.26 16.94 -14.77
CA TYR A 175 13.90 16.62 -15.21
C TYR A 175 12.82 17.52 -14.58
N GLY A 176 13.17 18.23 -13.53
CA GLY A 176 12.29 19.18 -12.84
C GLY A 176 11.28 18.52 -11.89
N TYR A 177 10.49 19.37 -11.28
CA TYR A 177 9.44 19.01 -10.34
C TYR A 177 8.31 20.02 -10.40
N SER A 178 7.13 19.64 -9.93
CA SER A 178 5.97 20.53 -9.86
C SER A 178 5.98 21.35 -8.57
N GLY A 179 5.58 22.64 -8.66
CA GLY A 179 5.49 23.53 -7.51
C GLY A 179 6.81 24.25 -7.17
N GLU A 180 6.83 24.92 -6.03
CA GLU A 180 7.96 25.79 -5.63
C GLU A 180 9.10 25.02 -4.95
N ARG A 181 8.87 23.80 -4.51
CA ARG A 181 9.87 22.95 -3.84
C ARG A 181 9.79 21.50 -4.30
N VAL A 182 10.91 20.81 -4.22
CA VAL A 182 10.96 19.36 -4.44
C VAL A 182 10.12 18.65 -3.37
N LYS A 183 9.10 17.93 -3.80
CA LYS A 183 8.33 17.00 -2.97
C LYS A 183 8.43 15.62 -3.61
N GLY A 184 8.82 14.59 -2.85
CA GLY A 184 8.99 13.27 -3.43
C GLY A 184 9.09 12.15 -2.42
N LEU A 185 8.99 10.94 -2.92
CA LEU A 185 9.18 9.70 -2.18
C LEU A 185 10.37 8.95 -2.77
N VAL A 186 11.27 8.51 -1.91
CA VAL A 186 12.41 7.65 -2.29
C VAL A 186 12.17 6.27 -1.68
N PHE A 187 12.04 5.27 -2.53
CA PHE A 187 11.91 3.88 -2.10
C PHE A 187 13.28 3.24 -1.99
N CYS A 188 13.57 2.66 -0.83
CA CYS A 188 14.84 2.06 -0.49
C CYS A 188 14.71 0.56 -0.26
N SER A 189 15.76 -0.19 -0.52
CA SER A 189 15.81 -1.64 -0.31
C SER A 189 15.84 -2.04 1.16
N SER A 190 16.30 -1.14 2.04
CA SER A 190 16.44 -1.40 3.47
C SER A 190 16.23 -0.15 4.32
N LYS A 191 15.88 -0.37 5.60
CA LYS A 191 15.78 0.69 6.61
C LYS A 191 17.09 1.48 6.76
N LYS A 192 18.22 0.78 6.75
CA LYS A 192 19.53 1.40 6.89
C LYS A 192 19.87 2.31 5.71
N GLU A 193 19.52 1.89 4.49
CA GLU A 193 19.66 2.73 3.29
C GLU A 193 18.81 4.00 3.40
N ALA A 194 17.53 3.88 3.77
CA ALA A 194 16.66 5.03 3.94
C ALA A 194 17.22 6.04 4.96
N GLN A 195 17.73 5.55 6.08
CA GLN A 195 18.30 6.41 7.13
C GLN A 195 19.58 7.13 6.66
N GLU A 196 20.50 6.44 6.00
CA GLU A 196 21.74 7.04 5.53
C GLU A 196 21.52 8.00 4.37
N LEU A 197 20.63 7.67 3.42
CA LEU A 197 20.23 8.59 2.35
C LEU A 197 19.56 9.85 2.91
N SER A 198 18.65 9.70 3.88
CA SER A 198 18.01 10.85 4.53
C SER A 198 19.05 11.80 5.16
N LYS A 199 20.03 11.28 5.89
CA LYS A 199 21.12 12.09 6.45
C LYS A 199 21.88 12.86 5.36
N LYS A 200 22.20 12.19 4.25
CA LYS A 200 22.95 12.79 3.15
C LYS A 200 22.18 13.83 2.36
N PHE A 201 20.88 13.62 2.16
CA PHE A 201 20.00 14.63 1.57
C PHE A 201 19.87 15.85 2.49
N ASN A 202 19.66 15.63 3.80
CA ASN A 202 19.58 16.71 4.78
C ASN A 202 20.88 17.54 4.83
N ALA A 203 22.05 16.90 4.74
CA ALA A 203 23.34 17.59 4.68
C ALA A 203 23.51 18.47 3.41
N ARG A 204 22.68 18.25 2.38
CA ARG A 204 22.65 19.03 1.14
C ARG A 204 21.49 20.02 1.06
N GLY A 205 20.84 20.27 2.18
CA GLY A 205 19.75 21.25 2.29
C GLY A 205 18.35 20.75 1.90
N TYR A 206 18.19 19.45 1.64
CA TYR A 206 16.87 18.84 1.41
C TYR A 206 16.34 18.29 2.72
N TYR A 207 15.17 18.78 3.15
CA TYR A 207 14.53 18.23 4.34
C TYR A 207 13.88 16.88 4.02
N THR A 208 14.41 15.81 4.60
CA THR A 208 13.91 14.44 4.40
C THR A 208 13.75 13.69 5.71
N ALA A 209 12.80 12.78 5.77
CA ALA A 209 12.58 11.86 6.89
C ALA A 209 12.57 10.42 6.41
N ALA A 210 13.31 9.54 7.08
CA ALA A 210 13.32 8.12 6.80
C ALA A 210 12.15 7.43 7.53
N LEU A 211 11.27 6.76 6.79
CA LEU A 211 10.18 5.95 7.34
C LEU A 211 10.46 4.47 7.13
N ALA A 212 10.29 3.68 8.17
CA ALA A 212 10.43 2.23 8.14
C ALA A 212 9.20 1.53 8.74
N GLY A 213 9.17 0.19 8.65
CA GLY A 213 8.03 -0.60 9.11
C GLY A 213 7.70 -0.43 10.60
N ASP A 214 8.68 -0.13 11.43
CA ASP A 214 8.60 0.07 12.87
C ASP A 214 8.29 1.52 13.31
N ALA A 215 8.17 2.46 12.35
CA ALA A 215 7.79 3.84 12.68
C ALA A 215 6.37 3.89 13.27
N SER A 216 6.19 4.66 14.35
CA SER A 216 4.88 4.87 14.98
C SER A 216 3.89 5.53 14.02
N GLU A 217 2.59 5.27 14.19
CA GLU A 217 1.52 5.86 13.38
C GLU A 217 1.58 7.39 13.41
N LYS A 218 1.75 7.96 14.62
CA LYS A 218 1.89 9.41 14.82
C LYS A 218 3.08 10.01 14.05
N HIS A 219 4.22 9.31 14.02
CA HIS A 219 5.39 9.79 13.26
C HIS A 219 5.14 9.72 11.74
N ARG A 220 4.46 8.68 11.25
CA ARG A 220 4.08 8.57 9.83
C ARG A 220 3.14 9.70 9.41
N GLU A 221 2.11 9.95 10.20
CA GLU A 221 1.16 11.03 9.95
C GLU A 221 1.86 12.39 9.90
N ALA A 222 2.75 12.67 10.86
CA ALA A 222 3.52 13.92 10.87
C ALA A 222 4.40 14.07 9.62
N CYS A 223 5.05 13.01 9.15
CA CYS A 223 5.85 13.04 7.91
C CYS A 223 5.00 13.25 6.66
N ILE A 224 3.83 12.62 6.59
CA ILE A 224 2.88 12.80 5.48
C ILE A 224 2.36 14.24 5.47
N ASP A 225 1.99 14.76 6.63
CA ASP A 225 1.54 16.15 6.77
C ASP A 225 2.58 17.15 6.26
N LEU A 226 3.86 16.95 6.63
CA LEU A 226 4.95 17.81 6.16
C LEU A 226 5.19 17.71 4.65
N LEU A 227 4.96 16.53 4.05
CA LEU A 227 5.06 16.34 2.62
C LEU A 227 3.93 17.05 1.87
N THR A 228 2.70 16.99 2.40
CA THR A 228 1.49 17.48 1.74
C THR A 228 1.20 18.95 1.98
N LYS A 229 1.61 19.52 3.13
CA LYS A 229 1.39 20.94 3.42
C LYS A 229 2.11 21.83 2.41
N GLU A 230 1.38 22.80 1.91
CA GLU A 230 1.96 23.99 1.30
C GLU A 230 2.56 24.84 2.44
N VAL A 231 3.84 25.20 2.29
CA VAL A 231 4.54 26.09 3.23
C VAL A 231 4.30 27.51 2.79
#